data_1da333e0dcfa5dcb1ef821199f1ac327
#
_entry.id   1da333e0dcfa5dcb1ef821199f1ac327
#
_cell.length_a   1.000
_cell.length_b   1.000
_cell.length_c   1.000
_cell.angle_alpha   90.00
_cell.angle_beta   90.00
_cell.angle_gamma   90.00
#
_symmetry.space_group_name_H-M   'P 1'
#
loop_
_entity.id
_entity.type
_entity.pdbx_description
1 polymer ?
#
loop_
_entity_poly.entity_id
_entity_poly.type
_entity_poly.pdbx_seq_one_letter_code
_entity_poly.pdbx_strand_id
1 'polypeptide(L)'
;MKKIAVLTALLFAALQIGYAQKVGLVRSGGGAKGAAHIGVIKALEENGIPIDYITGTSAGAIVGSLYAMGYTPEEMVELMLSEEFSYWQTGTVENEYKYYFKRPDPTPEFGHFSIDMTDSLQVKASFLPQSLINPIQMNQAFMALFSQATAKAGWNFDNLFVPFRCVASDIYSKKAIIFKNGDLGDAVRASMTFPFFFQPIWKDSVPIFDGGIYDNFPVGPMKEAFHPDFIFGSTVAGGNNKPSSNPYNQLETMIMQKTEYDVPEDEGMMIKFSFPTVSLLDFQKARDLMNIGYKRTMAMIDSIKARVPRRVELSEVNKRRAAYKQGLPPLIFQNIYVTGVNESQKKYIESQLHRDINHEFSMEEFKRAYFK
;
A
#
# COMPACT_ATOMS: atom_id res chain seq x y z
N MET A 1 9.20 -0.45 60.37
CA MET A 1 9.84 0.47 59.40
C MET A 1 10.43 -0.26 58.19
N LYS A 2 11.27 -1.30 58.30
CA LYS A 2 11.84 -2.03 57.11
C LYS A 2 10.79 -2.66 56.20
N LYS A 3 9.68 -3.22 56.74
CA LYS A 3 8.62 -3.83 55.93
C LYS A 3 7.79 -2.79 55.12
N ILE A 4 7.63 -1.59 55.67
CA ILE A 4 6.93 -0.49 55.00
C ILE A 4 7.79 0.09 53.87
N ALA A 5 9.12 0.22 54.09
CA ALA A 5 10.05 0.68 53.06
C ALA A 5 10.19 -0.33 51.91
N VAL A 6 10.12 -1.63 52.14
CA VAL A 6 10.10 -2.66 51.09
C VAL A 6 8.79 -2.65 50.33
N LEU A 7 7.65 -2.43 51.03
CA LEU A 7 6.33 -2.33 50.37
C LEU A 7 6.23 -1.08 49.51
N THR A 8 6.78 0.07 49.97
CA THR A 8 6.84 1.31 49.22
C THR A 8 7.77 1.21 48.01
N ALA A 9 8.91 0.53 48.17
CA ALA A 9 9.85 0.26 47.05
C ALA A 9 9.22 -0.68 46.01
N LEU A 10 8.49 -1.71 46.45
CA LEU A 10 7.75 -2.62 45.56
C LEU A 10 6.56 -1.91 44.88
N LEU A 11 5.85 -1.01 45.59
CA LEU A 11 4.82 -0.17 44.99
C LEU A 11 5.40 0.84 43.98
N PHE A 12 6.54 1.44 44.28
CA PHE A 12 7.26 2.32 43.34
C PHE A 12 7.84 1.53 42.14
N ALA A 13 8.32 0.30 42.33
CA ALA A 13 8.75 -0.59 41.24
C ALA A 13 7.55 -1.08 40.40
N ALA A 14 6.40 -1.32 41.01
CA ALA A 14 5.16 -1.68 40.31
C ALA A 14 4.51 -0.49 39.57
N LEU A 15 4.73 0.74 40.02
CA LEU A 15 4.33 1.98 39.32
C LEU A 15 5.26 2.34 38.17
N GLN A 16 6.42 1.71 38.08
CA GLN A 16 7.31 1.71 36.91
C GLN A 16 6.96 0.59 35.90
N ILE A 17 5.72 0.11 35.86
CA ILE A 17 5.19 -0.49 34.62
C ILE A 17 5.15 0.67 33.62
N GLY A 18 6.31 0.90 33.03
CA GLY A 18 6.54 1.99 32.12
C GLY A 18 5.46 1.95 31.06
N TYR A 19 4.67 2.97 30.99
CA TYR A 19 3.76 3.21 29.87
C TYR A 19 4.63 3.10 28.63
N ALA A 20 4.52 1.96 27.93
CA ALA A 20 5.40 1.65 26.82
C ALA A 20 5.00 2.57 25.67
N GLN A 21 5.73 3.70 25.55
CA GLN A 21 5.49 4.71 24.51
C GLN A 21 5.19 4.08 23.17
N LYS A 22 4.03 4.36 22.61
CA LYS A 22 3.58 3.85 21.31
C LYS A 22 4.00 4.80 20.19
N VAL A 23 4.60 4.25 19.16
CA VAL A 23 5.15 5.00 18.03
C VAL A 23 4.34 4.73 16.77
N GLY A 24 3.76 5.77 16.20
CA GLY A 24 3.09 5.75 14.91
C GLY A 24 4.00 6.22 13.77
N LEU A 25 4.01 5.52 12.66
CA LEU A 25 4.75 5.89 11.46
C LEU A 25 3.79 6.35 10.36
N VAL A 26 3.86 7.63 9.99
CA VAL A 26 3.03 8.24 8.93
C VAL A 26 3.84 8.44 7.68
N ARG A 27 3.31 8.04 6.50
CA ARG A 27 4.01 8.13 5.22
C ARG A 27 3.14 8.71 4.12
N SER A 28 3.74 9.63 3.36
CA SER A 28 3.07 10.25 2.22
C SER A 28 3.10 9.36 0.96
N GLY A 29 2.20 9.66 0.05
CA GLY A 29 2.34 9.24 -1.35
C GLY A 29 3.50 9.93 -2.06
N GLY A 30 3.77 9.49 -3.30
CA GLY A 30 4.82 10.08 -4.15
C GLY A 30 5.42 9.13 -5.18
N GLY A 31 4.72 8.06 -5.54
CA GLY A 31 5.15 7.07 -6.54
C GLY A 31 6.49 6.41 -6.16
N ALA A 32 7.40 6.24 -7.12
CA ALA A 32 8.70 5.59 -6.93
C ALA A 32 9.55 6.22 -5.81
N LYS A 33 9.36 7.51 -5.53
CA LYS A 33 10.01 8.21 -4.41
C LYS A 33 9.71 7.56 -3.05
N GLY A 34 8.59 6.85 -2.95
CA GLY A 34 8.17 6.09 -1.76
C GLY A 34 9.17 5.02 -1.33
N ALA A 35 10.08 4.56 -2.19
CA ALA A 35 11.17 3.67 -1.81
C ALA A 35 12.07 4.26 -0.72
N ALA A 36 12.14 5.58 -0.57
CA ALA A 36 12.86 6.22 0.53
C ALA A 36 12.26 5.88 1.91
N HIS A 37 10.94 5.64 1.99
CA HIS A 37 10.29 5.20 3.23
C HIS A 37 10.80 3.84 3.72
N ILE A 38 11.25 2.97 2.81
CA ILE A 38 11.86 1.68 3.18
C ILE A 38 13.16 1.93 3.95
N GLY A 39 13.97 2.87 3.48
CA GLY A 39 15.19 3.27 4.17
C GLY A 39 14.94 3.88 5.56
N VAL A 40 13.86 4.64 5.69
CA VAL A 40 13.41 5.16 7.01
C VAL A 40 13.09 4.00 7.94
N ILE A 41 12.28 3.03 7.51
CA ILE A 41 11.93 1.84 8.31
C ILE A 41 13.20 1.10 8.73
N LYS A 42 14.11 0.84 7.78
CA LYS A 42 15.38 0.16 8.04
C LYS A 42 16.20 0.84 9.14
N ALA A 43 16.36 2.16 9.04
CA ALA A 43 17.12 2.92 10.03
C ALA A 43 16.46 2.89 11.42
N LEU A 44 15.12 2.98 11.49
CA LEU A 44 14.39 2.88 12.74
C LEU A 44 14.55 1.50 13.38
N GLU A 45 14.34 0.40 12.62
CA GLU A 45 14.47 -0.97 13.12
C GLU A 45 15.89 -1.27 13.62
N GLU A 46 16.92 -0.95 12.83
CA GLU A 46 18.33 -1.22 13.19
C GLU A 46 18.77 -0.46 14.45
N ASN A 47 18.08 0.62 14.78
CA ASN A 47 18.35 1.41 15.97
C ASN A 47 17.37 1.14 17.12
N GLY A 48 16.58 0.08 17.00
CA GLY A 48 15.64 -0.36 18.03
C GLY A 48 14.48 0.61 18.27
N ILE A 49 14.18 1.52 17.33
CA ILE A 49 13.02 2.39 17.42
C ILE A 49 11.77 1.57 17.07
N PRO A 50 10.81 1.45 17.99
CA PRO A 50 9.61 0.67 17.74
C PRO A 50 8.73 1.30 16.66
N ILE A 51 8.02 0.46 15.90
CA ILE A 51 6.97 0.84 14.97
C ILE A 51 5.72 0.07 15.38
N ASP A 52 4.83 0.74 16.14
CA ASP A 52 3.63 0.10 16.68
C ASP A 52 2.43 0.25 15.75
N TYR A 53 2.37 1.34 14.99
CA TYR A 53 1.24 1.67 14.10
C TYR A 53 1.76 2.28 12.80
N ILE A 54 1.01 2.07 11.73
CA ILE A 54 1.38 2.62 10.43
C ILE A 54 0.15 3.21 9.74
N THR A 55 0.32 4.43 9.20
CA THR A 55 -0.61 4.98 8.22
C THR A 55 0.13 5.41 6.96
N GLY A 56 -0.53 5.32 5.82
CA GLY A 56 0.07 5.71 4.57
C GLY A 56 -0.93 5.98 3.46
N THR A 57 -0.50 6.76 2.48
CA THR A 57 -1.26 7.06 1.27
C THR A 57 -0.43 6.68 0.05
N SER A 58 -1.06 6.09 -0.99
CA SER A 58 -0.40 5.78 -2.27
C SER A 58 0.88 4.95 -2.07
N ALA A 59 2.04 5.43 -2.50
CA ALA A 59 3.33 4.76 -2.27
C ALA A 59 3.62 4.50 -0.78
N GLY A 60 3.19 5.40 0.11
CA GLY A 60 3.27 5.20 1.55
C GLY A 60 2.36 4.08 2.05
N ALA A 61 1.21 3.86 1.40
CA ALA A 61 0.34 2.72 1.67
C ALA A 61 0.97 1.40 1.19
N ILE A 62 1.61 1.38 0.01
CA ILE A 62 2.32 0.19 -0.50
C ILE A 62 3.42 -0.22 0.48
N VAL A 63 4.36 0.68 0.78
CA VAL A 63 5.46 0.37 1.72
C VAL A 63 4.93 0.01 3.11
N GLY A 64 3.84 0.69 3.54
CA GLY A 64 3.22 0.45 4.82
C GLY A 64 2.57 -0.89 4.98
N SER A 65 1.82 -1.29 3.98
CA SER A 65 1.16 -2.59 3.99
C SER A 65 2.15 -3.75 3.89
N LEU A 66 3.21 -3.62 3.09
CA LEU A 66 4.29 -4.61 3.04
C LEU A 66 4.92 -4.79 4.42
N TYR A 67 5.26 -3.70 5.11
CA TYR A 67 5.78 -3.80 6.48
C TYR A 67 4.74 -4.39 7.44
N ALA A 68 3.49 -3.95 7.34
CA ALA A 68 2.40 -4.45 8.17
C ALA A 68 2.10 -5.94 7.96
N MET A 69 2.50 -6.51 6.82
CA MET A 69 2.45 -7.96 6.55
C MET A 69 3.73 -8.70 6.96
N GLY A 70 4.71 -8.01 7.54
CA GLY A 70 5.94 -8.62 8.00
C GLY A 70 7.06 -8.72 6.95
N TYR A 71 7.02 -7.93 5.88
CA TYR A 71 8.16 -7.80 4.97
C TYR A 71 9.32 -7.07 5.66
N THR A 72 10.53 -7.52 5.41
CA THR A 72 11.75 -6.78 5.79
C THR A 72 12.01 -5.65 4.80
N PRO A 73 12.79 -4.62 5.16
CA PRO A 73 13.19 -3.59 4.23
C PRO A 73 13.88 -4.13 2.97
N GLU A 74 14.70 -5.18 3.12
CA GLU A 74 15.38 -5.84 2.00
C GLU A 74 14.39 -6.53 1.07
N GLU A 75 13.45 -7.32 1.60
CA GLU A 75 12.40 -7.98 0.81
C GLU A 75 11.54 -6.97 0.04
N MET A 76 11.27 -5.79 0.62
CA MET A 76 10.52 -4.73 -0.07
C MET A 76 11.27 -4.16 -1.27
N VAL A 77 12.59 -3.95 -1.14
CA VAL A 77 13.41 -3.44 -2.23
C VAL A 77 13.58 -4.49 -3.33
N GLU A 78 13.78 -5.74 -2.95
CA GLU A 78 13.86 -6.85 -3.90
C GLU A 78 12.56 -6.98 -4.69
N LEU A 79 11.42 -6.89 -4.03
CA LEU A 79 10.12 -6.86 -4.69
C LEU A 79 10.01 -5.69 -5.69
N MET A 80 10.39 -4.47 -5.29
CA MET A 80 10.30 -3.30 -6.18
C MET A 80 11.28 -3.35 -7.37
N LEU A 81 12.34 -4.14 -7.28
CA LEU A 81 13.33 -4.33 -8.34
C LEU A 81 13.09 -5.59 -9.16
N SER A 82 12.09 -6.40 -8.81
CA SER A 82 11.78 -7.63 -9.52
C SER A 82 11.19 -7.36 -10.91
N GLU A 83 11.31 -8.33 -11.79
CA GLU A 83 10.71 -8.28 -13.12
C GLU A 83 9.18 -8.26 -13.05
N GLU A 84 8.61 -9.03 -12.13
CA GLU A 84 7.17 -9.08 -11.88
C GLU A 84 6.63 -7.69 -11.52
N PHE A 85 7.33 -6.95 -10.65
CA PHE A 85 6.92 -5.59 -10.29
C PHE A 85 6.95 -4.65 -11.51
N SER A 86 7.91 -4.84 -12.43
CA SER A 86 7.96 -4.10 -13.69
C SER A 86 6.70 -4.35 -14.54
N TYR A 87 6.22 -5.60 -14.61
CA TYR A 87 4.95 -5.90 -15.28
C TYR A 87 3.75 -5.22 -14.62
N TRP A 88 3.73 -5.15 -13.29
CA TRP A 88 2.62 -4.49 -12.57
C TRP A 88 2.55 -3.00 -12.88
N GLN A 89 3.69 -2.32 -12.88
CA GLN A 89 3.74 -0.87 -13.09
C GLN A 89 3.53 -0.47 -14.56
N THR A 90 3.89 -1.33 -15.53
CA THR A 90 3.75 -1.05 -16.96
C THR A 90 2.44 -1.57 -17.54
N GLY A 91 1.77 -2.49 -16.85
CA GLY A 91 0.60 -3.20 -17.34
C GLY A 91 0.92 -4.21 -18.44
N THR A 92 2.22 -4.50 -18.67
CA THR A 92 2.66 -5.49 -19.68
C THR A 92 2.36 -6.88 -19.16
N VAL A 93 1.68 -7.69 -19.97
CA VAL A 93 1.43 -9.10 -19.66
C VAL A 93 2.69 -9.92 -19.94
N GLU A 94 3.06 -10.80 -19.02
CA GLU A 94 4.18 -11.72 -19.16
C GLU A 94 4.01 -12.57 -20.44
N ASN A 95 5.13 -12.86 -21.14
CA ASN A 95 5.07 -13.50 -22.44
C ASN A 95 4.43 -14.88 -22.42
N GLU A 96 4.58 -15.62 -21.33
CA GLU A 96 3.96 -16.94 -21.16
C GLU A 96 2.43 -16.92 -21.09
N TYR A 97 1.84 -15.77 -20.72
CA TYR A 97 0.39 -15.56 -20.65
C TYR A 97 -0.17 -14.79 -21.85
N LYS A 98 0.65 -14.50 -22.86
CA LYS A 98 0.20 -13.86 -24.11
C LYS A 98 -0.39 -14.89 -25.05
N TYR A 99 -1.70 -14.92 -25.14
CA TYR A 99 -2.42 -15.79 -26.11
C TYR A 99 -2.65 -15.02 -27.41
N TYR A 100 -1.69 -15.05 -28.32
CA TYR A 100 -1.65 -14.23 -29.54
C TYR A 100 -2.90 -14.30 -30.44
N PHE A 101 -3.67 -15.37 -30.36
CA PHE A 101 -4.86 -15.56 -31.19
C PHE A 101 -6.16 -15.01 -30.55
N LYS A 102 -6.14 -14.53 -29.31
CA LYS A 102 -7.34 -14.17 -28.59
C LYS A 102 -7.37 -12.74 -28.07
N ARG A 103 -6.27 -12.00 -28.10
CA ARG A 103 -6.22 -10.63 -27.54
C ARG A 103 -5.49 -9.70 -28.49
N PRO A 104 -6.09 -8.52 -28.83
CA PRO A 104 -5.33 -7.39 -29.32
C PRO A 104 -4.28 -6.99 -28.27
N ASP A 105 -3.15 -6.46 -28.70
CA ASP A 105 -2.17 -5.86 -27.80
C ASP A 105 -2.89 -4.88 -26.88
N PRO A 106 -2.66 -4.93 -25.56
CA PRO A 106 -3.30 -4.01 -24.60
C PRO A 106 -2.63 -2.63 -24.69
N THR A 107 -2.70 -2.02 -25.86
CA THR A 107 -2.30 -0.62 -26.05
C THR A 107 -3.43 0.31 -25.61
N PRO A 108 -3.12 1.47 -25.04
CA PRO A 108 -4.13 2.47 -24.74
C PRO A 108 -4.90 2.86 -26.01
N GLU A 109 -6.18 2.57 -26.06
CA GLU A 109 -7.05 2.94 -27.18
C GLU A 109 -7.43 4.41 -27.04
N PHE A 110 -7.07 5.25 -28.01
CA PHE A 110 -7.51 6.63 -28.08
C PHE A 110 -8.96 6.80 -28.56
N GLY A 111 -9.55 5.75 -29.13
CA GLY A 111 -10.93 5.73 -29.53
C GLY A 111 -11.51 4.32 -29.46
N HIS A 112 -12.61 4.17 -28.75
CA HIS A 112 -13.35 2.92 -28.67
C HIS A 112 -14.75 3.12 -29.25
N PHE A 113 -15.13 2.27 -30.19
CA PHE A 113 -16.47 2.20 -30.74
C PHE A 113 -17.09 0.87 -30.39
N SER A 114 -18.18 0.89 -29.64
CA SER A 114 -18.97 -0.31 -29.38
C SER A 114 -20.36 -0.18 -30.00
N ILE A 115 -20.80 -1.23 -30.66
CA ILE A 115 -22.14 -1.34 -31.22
C ILE A 115 -22.89 -2.36 -30.38
N ASP A 116 -23.91 -1.92 -29.66
CA ASP A 116 -24.80 -2.80 -28.93
C ASP A 116 -25.99 -3.14 -29.85
N MET A 117 -26.18 -4.42 -30.15
CA MET A 117 -27.20 -4.94 -31.06
C MET A 117 -28.34 -5.65 -30.32
N THR A 118 -28.50 -5.47 -29.02
CA THR A 118 -29.54 -6.20 -28.28
C THR A 118 -30.94 -5.71 -28.60
N ASP A 119 -31.40 -4.60 -28.08
CA ASP A 119 -32.80 -4.13 -28.32
C ASP A 119 -32.91 -2.80 -29.09
N SER A 120 -31.83 -2.07 -29.19
CA SER A 120 -31.69 -0.87 -30.00
C SER A 120 -30.25 -0.67 -30.43
N LEU A 121 -30.05 -0.29 -31.68
CA LEU A 121 -28.70 -0.01 -32.19
C LEU A 121 -28.14 1.23 -31.47
N GLN A 122 -27.33 0.99 -30.46
CA GLN A 122 -26.65 2.06 -29.73
C GLN A 122 -25.15 2.07 -30.11
N VAL A 123 -24.69 3.14 -30.69
CA VAL A 123 -23.27 3.38 -30.95
C VAL A 123 -22.73 4.22 -29.80
N LYS A 124 -21.82 3.62 -29.00
CA LYS A 124 -21.09 4.33 -27.96
C LYS A 124 -19.66 4.58 -28.45
N ALA A 125 -19.25 5.83 -28.47
CA ALA A 125 -17.90 6.22 -28.81
C ALA A 125 -17.22 6.83 -27.59
N SER A 126 -16.02 6.35 -27.26
CA SER A 126 -15.15 6.95 -26.25
C SER A 126 -13.85 7.35 -26.93
N PHE A 127 -13.45 8.61 -26.77
CA PHE A 127 -12.23 9.17 -27.36
C PHE A 127 -11.09 9.28 -26.35
N LEU A 128 -11.29 8.87 -25.10
CA LEU A 128 -10.26 8.88 -24.06
C LEU A 128 -10.10 7.46 -23.51
N PRO A 129 -8.85 6.98 -23.35
CA PRO A 129 -8.60 5.71 -22.71
C PRO A 129 -9.08 5.78 -21.25
N GLN A 130 -9.66 4.70 -20.77
CA GLN A 130 -10.10 4.61 -19.35
C GLN A 130 -8.92 4.63 -18.39
N SER A 131 -7.75 4.13 -18.82
CA SER A 131 -6.49 4.20 -18.11
C SER A 131 -5.31 4.04 -19.07
N LEU A 132 -4.16 4.61 -18.71
CA LEU A 132 -2.91 4.47 -19.47
C LEU A 132 -2.23 3.13 -19.21
N ILE A 133 -2.46 2.53 -18.04
CA ILE A 133 -1.83 1.29 -17.61
C ILE A 133 -2.92 0.22 -17.47
N ASN A 134 -2.71 -0.93 -18.12
CA ASN A 134 -3.60 -2.07 -17.99
C ASN A 134 -3.52 -2.64 -16.56
N PRO A 135 -4.61 -2.69 -15.80
CA PRO A 135 -4.58 -3.09 -14.40
C PRO A 135 -4.52 -4.61 -14.19
N ILE A 136 -4.65 -5.42 -15.24
CA ILE A 136 -4.80 -6.89 -15.14
C ILE A 136 -3.65 -7.50 -14.33
N GLN A 137 -2.39 -7.20 -14.67
CA GLN A 137 -1.23 -7.73 -13.96
C GLN A 137 -1.20 -7.27 -12.51
N MET A 138 -1.44 -5.98 -12.27
CA MET A 138 -1.42 -5.43 -10.93
C MET A 138 -2.54 -5.98 -10.05
N ASN A 139 -3.75 -6.14 -10.58
CA ASN A 139 -4.87 -6.69 -9.82
C ASN A 139 -4.59 -8.13 -9.39
N GLN A 140 -4.07 -8.97 -10.30
CA GLN A 140 -3.69 -10.35 -9.98
C GLN A 140 -2.55 -10.38 -8.95
N ALA A 141 -1.54 -9.55 -9.14
CA ALA A 141 -0.39 -9.47 -8.25
C ALA A 141 -0.79 -9.01 -6.83
N PHE A 142 -1.64 -8.01 -6.70
CA PHE A 142 -2.10 -7.53 -5.40
C PHE A 142 -2.96 -8.57 -4.70
N MET A 143 -3.83 -9.27 -5.43
CA MET A 143 -4.55 -10.41 -4.88
C MET A 143 -3.58 -11.47 -4.34
N ALA A 144 -2.60 -11.90 -5.14
CA ALA A 144 -1.62 -12.90 -4.72
C ALA A 144 -0.78 -12.45 -3.51
N LEU A 145 -0.33 -11.19 -3.52
CA LEU A 145 0.56 -10.63 -2.49
C LEU A 145 -0.14 -10.44 -1.14
N PHE A 146 -1.41 -9.99 -1.15
CA PHE A 146 -2.10 -9.55 0.07
C PHE A 146 -3.08 -10.56 0.65
N SER A 147 -3.53 -11.57 -0.11
CA SER A 147 -4.61 -12.49 0.30
C SER A 147 -4.30 -13.26 1.59
N GLN A 148 -3.09 -13.78 1.74
CA GLN A 148 -2.71 -14.56 2.93
C GLN A 148 -2.73 -13.68 4.20
N ALA A 149 -2.23 -12.45 4.10
CA ALA A 149 -2.25 -11.50 5.21
C ALA A 149 -3.68 -11.04 5.53
N THR A 150 -4.51 -10.78 4.51
CA THR A 150 -5.94 -10.47 4.68
C THR A 150 -6.66 -11.59 5.42
N ALA A 151 -6.48 -12.84 4.98
CA ALA A 151 -7.12 -14.01 5.60
C ALA A 151 -6.64 -14.21 7.04
N LYS A 152 -5.33 -14.13 7.30
CA LYS A 152 -4.77 -14.23 8.65
C LYS A 152 -5.30 -13.15 9.58
N ALA A 153 -5.42 -11.91 9.10
CA ALA A 153 -5.94 -10.79 9.86
C ALA A 153 -7.45 -10.85 10.11
N GLY A 154 -8.16 -11.82 9.49
CA GLY A 154 -9.61 -11.88 9.57
C GLY A 154 -10.27 -10.61 9.03
N TRP A 155 -9.74 -10.06 7.95
CA TRP A 155 -10.23 -8.84 7.28
C TRP A 155 -10.15 -7.56 8.14
N ASN A 156 -9.47 -7.61 9.29
CA ASN A 156 -9.26 -6.46 10.18
C ASN A 156 -7.77 -6.09 10.21
N PHE A 157 -7.43 -4.89 9.75
CA PHE A 157 -6.04 -4.44 9.62
C PHE A 157 -5.36 -4.19 10.97
N ASP A 158 -6.10 -4.22 12.09
CA ASP A 158 -5.51 -4.19 13.44
C ASP A 158 -4.82 -5.50 13.80
N ASN A 159 -5.16 -6.60 13.12
CA ASN A 159 -4.59 -7.93 13.35
C ASN A 159 -3.39 -8.26 12.44
N LEU A 160 -2.94 -7.32 11.62
CA LEU A 160 -1.71 -7.46 10.84
C LEU A 160 -0.49 -7.51 11.78
N PHE A 161 0.68 -7.86 11.25
CA PHE A 161 1.95 -7.82 12.02
C PHE A 161 2.18 -6.47 12.70
N VAL A 162 1.84 -5.37 12.02
CA VAL A 162 1.69 -4.03 12.59
C VAL A 162 0.33 -3.48 12.16
N PRO A 163 -0.51 -2.98 13.09
CA PRO A 163 -1.78 -2.35 12.77
C PRO A 163 -1.63 -1.23 11.73
N PHE A 164 -2.53 -1.23 10.75
CA PHE A 164 -2.37 -0.44 9.54
C PHE A 164 -3.65 0.32 9.15
N ARG A 165 -3.47 1.53 8.59
CA ARG A 165 -4.52 2.26 7.85
C ARG A 165 -3.95 2.78 6.54
N CYS A 166 -4.75 2.77 5.50
CA CYS A 166 -4.45 3.51 4.28
C CYS A 166 -5.62 4.38 3.86
N VAL A 167 -5.30 5.42 3.10
CA VAL A 167 -6.25 6.42 2.66
C VAL A 167 -6.45 6.30 1.16
N ALA A 168 -7.71 6.35 0.74
CA ALA A 168 -8.12 6.54 -0.64
C ALA A 168 -9.11 7.71 -0.73
N SER A 169 -9.61 8.00 -1.93
CA SER A 169 -10.47 9.16 -2.19
C SER A 169 -11.75 8.78 -2.92
N ASP A 170 -12.87 9.21 -2.37
CA ASP A 170 -14.15 9.30 -3.08
C ASP A 170 -14.28 10.70 -3.67
N ILE A 171 -14.12 10.81 -4.99
CA ILE A 171 -14.19 12.10 -5.70
C ILE A 171 -15.61 12.64 -5.86
N TYR A 172 -16.62 11.81 -5.67
CA TYR A 172 -18.03 12.23 -5.78
C TYR A 172 -18.50 12.86 -4.46
N SER A 173 -18.24 12.22 -3.32
CA SER A 173 -18.51 12.81 -2.02
C SER A 173 -17.44 13.81 -1.57
N LYS A 174 -16.32 13.93 -2.32
CA LYS A 174 -15.17 14.80 -2.03
C LYS A 174 -14.58 14.54 -0.63
N LYS A 175 -14.39 13.26 -0.29
CA LYS A 175 -13.90 12.84 1.03
C LYS A 175 -12.78 11.82 0.91
N ALA A 176 -11.88 11.87 1.88
CA ALA A 176 -10.94 10.78 2.12
C ALA A 176 -11.70 9.57 2.71
N ILE A 177 -11.31 8.38 2.28
CA ILE A 177 -11.77 7.11 2.81
C ILE A 177 -10.61 6.45 3.54
N ILE A 178 -10.80 6.16 4.83
CA ILE A 178 -9.80 5.46 5.63
C ILE A 178 -10.16 3.97 5.67
N PHE A 179 -9.32 3.13 5.05
CA PHE A 179 -9.45 1.69 5.12
C PHE A 179 -8.84 1.15 6.42
N LYS A 180 -9.64 0.38 7.15
CA LYS A 180 -9.27 -0.31 8.40
C LYS A 180 -9.61 -1.79 8.39
N ASN A 181 -10.37 -2.22 7.41
CA ASN A 181 -10.83 -3.59 7.23
C ASN A 181 -11.17 -3.86 5.76
N GLY A 182 -11.44 -5.11 5.42
CA GLY A 182 -11.73 -5.56 4.08
C GLY A 182 -10.53 -6.25 3.44
N ASP A 183 -10.52 -6.38 2.12
CA ASP A 183 -9.37 -6.89 1.39
C ASP A 183 -8.23 -5.88 1.42
N LEU A 184 -7.06 -6.32 1.89
CA LEU A 184 -5.90 -5.43 2.02
C LEU A 184 -5.34 -5.03 0.64
N GLY A 185 -5.38 -5.96 -0.32
CA GLY A 185 -4.95 -5.70 -1.69
C GLY A 185 -5.82 -4.65 -2.35
N ASP A 186 -7.14 -4.76 -2.24
CA ASP A 186 -8.08 -3.76 -2.76
C ASP A 186 -7.90 -2.41 -2.09
N ALA A 187 -7.71 -2.37 -0.78
CA ALA A 187 -7.51 -1.13 -0.04
C ALA A 187 -6.24 -0.40 -0.48
N VAL A 188 -5.12 -1.13 -0.61
CA VAL A 188 -3.84 -0.56 -1.07
C VAL A 188 -3.92 -0.18 -2.55
N ARG A 189 -4.58 -1.01 -3.38
CA ARG A 189 -4.82 -0.76 -4.79
C ARG A 189 -5.66 0.51 -4.98
N ALA A 190 -6.71 0.71 -4.19
CA ALA A 190 -7.51 1.93 -4.19
C ALA A 190 -6.66 3.15 -3.81
N SER A 191 -5.88 3.03 -2.73
CA SER A 191 -5.01 4.10 -2.22
C SER A 191 -3.99 4.62 -3.23
N MET A 192 -3.56 3.78 -4.18
CA MET A 192 -2.57 4.13 -5.21
C MET A 192 -3.17 4.38 -6.60
N THR A 193 -4.48 4.36 -6.75
CA THR A 193 -5.14 4.56 -8.03
C THR A 193 -5.09 6.03 -8.47
N PHE A 194 -3.95 6.45 -9.01
CA PHE A 194 -3.84 7.80 -9.57
C PHE A 194 -4.72 7.93 -10.81
N PRO A 195 -5.58 8.97 -10.87
CA PRO A 195 -6.49 9.18 -12.01
C PRO A 195 -5.76 9.17 -13.35
N PHE A 196 -6.40 8.61 -14.37
CA PHE A 196 -5.90 8.41 -15.74
C PHE A 196 -4.79 7.36 -15.89
N PHE A 197 -3.97 7.10 -14.87
CA PHE A 197 -2.95 6.06 -14.94
C PHE A 197 -3.55 4.67 -14.74
N PHE A 198 -4.40 4.54 -13.73
CA PHE A 198 -5.00 3.26 -13.36
C PHE A 198 -6.51 3.32 -13.36
N GLN A 199 -7.16 2.22 -13.74
CA GLN A 199 -8.60 2.07 -13.54
C GLN A 199 -8.94 2.08 -12.05
N PRO A 200 -10.03 2.77 -11.65
CA PRO A 200 -10.46 2.80 -10.27
C PRO A 200 -10.96 1.44 -9.80
N ILE A 201 -10.84 1.20 -8.51
CA ILE A 201 -11.56 0.14 -7.83
C ILE A 201 -12.96 0.65 -7.49
N TRP A 202 -13.95 -0.18 -7.71
CA TRP A 202 -15.34 0.15 -7.40
C TRP A 202 -15.70 -0.37 -6.01
N LYS A 203 -16.24 0.48 -5.16
CA LYS A 203 -16.78 0.15 -3.86
C LYS A 203 -18.19 0.73 -3.76
N ASP A 204 -19.17 -0.14 -3.51
CA ASP A 204 -20.58 0.28 -3.40
C ASP A 204 -21.05 1.16 -4.58
N SER A 205 -20.66 0.77 -5.81
CA SER A 205 -20.91 1.51 -7.05
C SER A 205 -20.26 2.89 -7.16
N VAL A 206 -19.28 3.20 -6.29
CA VAL A 206 -18.49 4.42 -6.34
C VAL A 206 -17.05 4.08 -6.75
N PRO A 207 -16.48 4.75 -7.78
CA PRO A 207 -15.08 4.55 -8.14
C PRO A 207 -14.18 5.29 -7.15
N ILE A 208 -13.20 4.56 -6.63
CA ILE A 208 -12.27 5.03 -5.60
C ILE A 208 -10.90 5.29 -6.23
N PHE A 209 -10.30 6.41 -5.86
CA PHE A 209 -9.03 6.90 -6.38
C PHE A 209 -7.97 7.09 -5.30
N ASP A 210 -6.76 7.49 -5.74
CA ASP A 210 -5.60 7.75 -4.89
C ASP A 210 -5.94 8.69 -3.73
N GLY A 211 -5.55 8.28 -2.53
CA GLY A 211 -5.80 9.04 -1.32
C GLY A 211 -5.15 10.41 -1.30
N GLY A 212 -4.08 10.59 -2.07
CA GLY A 212 -3.38 11.85 -2.19
C GLY A 212 -4.22 13.01 -2.73
N ILE A 213 -5.38 12.72 -3.33
CA ILE A 213 -6.31 13.75 -3.77
C ILE A 213 -6.83 14.57 -2.57
N TYR A 214 -7.11 13.94 -1.42
CA TYR A 214 -7.67 14.62 -0.24
C TYR A 214 -6.78 14.57 0.99
N ASP A 215 -6.01 13.48 1.20
CA ASP A 215 -5.09 13.34 2.33
C ASP A 215 -3.87 12.52 1.93
N ASN A 216 -2.84 13.21 1.47
CA ASN A 216 -1.59 12.58 1.05
C ASN A 216 -0.62 12.29 2.21
N PHE A 217 -0.94 12.71 3.42
CA PHE A 217 -0.08 12.52 4.61
C PHE A 217 -0.94 12.31 5.87
N PRO A 218 -1.42 11.07 6.11
CA PRO A 218 -2.53 10.77 7.00
C PRO A 218 -2.16 10.79 8.50
N VAL A 219 -1.82 11.96 9.01
CA VAL A 219 -1.59 12.21 10.45
C VAL A 219 -2.90 12.15 11.23
N GLY A 220 -3.99 12.75 10.69
CA GLY A 220 -5.32 12.69 11.29
C GLY A 220 -5.78 11.25 11.53
N PRO A 221 -5.82 10.41 10.48
CA PRO A 221 -6.13 8.98 10.61
C PRO A 221 -5.24 8.20 11.60
N MET A 222 -3.95 8.55 11.71
CA MET A 222 -3.06 7.97 12.72
C MET A 222 -3.53 8.31 14.14
N LYS A 223 -3.79 9.57 14.39
CA LYS A 223 -4.22 10.08 15.70
C LYS A 223 -5.58 9.51 16.10
N GLU A 224 -6.55 9.52 15.19
CA GLU A 224 -7.91 9.05 15.45
C GLU A 224 -8.00 7.54 15.67
N ALA A 225 -7.20 6.75 14.94
CA ALA A 225 -7.29 5.30 15.00
C ALA A 225 -6.47 4.68 16.13
N PHE A 226 -5.32 5.26 16.44
CA PHE A 226 -4.31 4.58 17.25
C PHE A 226 -3.85 5.36 18.49
N HIS A 227 -4.10 6.66 18.54
CA HIS A 227 -3.68 7.53 19.67
C HIS A 227 -2.21 7.27 20.09
N PRO A 228 -1.23 7.35 19.17
CA PRO A 228 0.17 7.09 19.50
C PRO A 228 0.72 8.19 20.42
N ASP A 229 1.70 7.83 21.26
CA ASP A 229 2.42 8.79 22.12
C ASP A 229 3.46 9.60 21.36
N PHE A 230 3.88 9.10 20.18
CA PHE A 230 4.85 9.75 19.32
C PHE A 230 4.59 9.40 17.87
N ILE A 231 4.63 10.38 16.98
CA ILE A 231 4.47 10.21 15.53
C ILE A 231 5.80 10.50 14.85
N PHE A 232 6.30 9.54 14.06
CA PHE A 232 7.36 9.79 13.11
C PHE A 232 6.79 9.93 11.71
N GLY A 233 6.84 11.14 11.17
CA GLY A 233 6.37 11.45 9.84
C GLY A 233 7.47 11.33 8.79
N SER A 234 7.16 10.71 7.64
CA SER A 234 8.07 10.65 6.49
C SER A 234 7.34 11.08 5.22
N THR A 235 7.78 12.18 4.60
CA THR A 235 7.19 12.67 3.35
C THR A 235 8.20 12.71 2.22
N VAL A 236 7.78 12.20 1.05
CA VAL A 236 8.51 12.24 -0.23
C VAL A 236 7.79 13.12 -1.27
N ALA A 237 6.65 13.72 -0.89
CA ALA A 237 5.81 14.55 -1.75
C ALA A 237 6.30 16.01 -1.83
N GLY A 238 7.35 16.39 -1.13
CA GLY A 238 7.87 17.76 -1.12
C GLY A 238 8.73 18.09 -2.35
N GLY A 239 8.65 19.35 -2.82
CA GLY A 239 9.59 19.93 -3.78
C GLY A 239 9.09 20.16 -5.20
N ASN A 240 7.88 19.77 -5.55
CA ASN A 240 7.34 19.96 -6.91
C ASN A 240 6.55 21.27 -7.10
N ASN A 241 6.63 22.23 -6.16
CA ASN A 241 5.95 23.53 -6.30
C ASN A 241 6.62 24.46 -7.34
N LYS A 242 7.57 23.96 -8.13
CA LYS A 242 8.12 24.73 -9.24
C LYS A 242 7.28 24.50 -10.49
N PRO A 243 7.00 25.56 -11.27
CA PRO A 243 6.34 25.41 -12.55
C PRO A 243 7.08 24.36 -13.41
N SER A 244 6.32 23.37 -13.90
CA SER A 244 6.86 22.29 -14.70
C SER A 244 6.17 22.26 -16.06
N SER A 245 6.96 22.08 -17.13
CA SER A 245 6.44 21.84 -18.47
C SER A 245 6.00 20.37 -18.67
N ASN A 246 6.29 19.48 -17.71
CA ASN A 246 5.88 18.09 -17.77
C ASN A 246 4.37 17.96 -17.51
N PRO A 247 3.57 17.46 -18.48
CA PRO A 247 2.12 17.33 -18.33
C PRO A 247 1.69 16.50 -17.11
N TYR A 248 2.47 15.49 -16.72
CA TYR A 248 2.18 14.66 -15.55
C TYR A 248 2.29 15.46 -14.24
N ASN A 249 3.32 16.29 -14.11
CA ASN A 249 3.49 17.14 -12.93
C ASN A 249 2.39 18.22 -12.88
N GLN A 250 1.95 18.71 -14.02
CA GLN A 250 0.82 19.64 -14.11
C GLN A 250 -0.47 18.97 -13.66
N LEU A 251 -0.74 17.77 -14.16
CA LEU A 251 -1.91 16.99 -13.79
C LEU A 251 -1.92 16.65 -12.28
N GLU A 252 -0.77 16.19 -11.75
CA GLU A 252 -0.60 15.96 -10.31
C GLU A 252 -0.94 17.22 -9.50
N THR A 253 -0.39 18.37 -9.91
CA THR A 253 -0.63 19.66 -9.24
C THR A 253 -2.10 20.09 -9.31
N MET A 254 -2.81 19.78 -10.39
CA MET A 254 -4.23 20.13 -10.57
C MET A 254 -5.17 19.24 -9.78
N ILE A 255 -4.82 17.96 -9.60
CA ILE A 255 -5.69 16.95 -8.98
C ILE A 255 -5.49 16.91 -7.47
N MET A 256 -4.24 16.97 -7.02
CA MET A 256 -3.90 16.85 -5.60
C MET A 256 -4.28 18.14 -4.85
N GLN A 257 -5.09 17.97 -3.81
CA GLN A 257 -5.38 19.09 -2.92
C GLN A 257 -4.18 19.41 -2.04
N LYS A 258 -4.17 20.63 -1.49
CA LYS A 258 -3.12 21.04 -0.55
C LYS A 258 -3.22 20.18 0.72
N THR A 259 -2.26 19.32 0.90
CA THR A 259 -2.09 18.53 2.13
C THR A 259 -1.14 19.26 3.09
N GLU A 260 -1.46 19.25 4.37
CA GLU A 260 -0.53 19.66 5.41
C GLU A 260 0.45 18.53 5.69
N TYR A 261 1.70 18.73 5.27
CA TYR A 261 2.78 17.78 5.52
C TYR A 261 3.52 18.18 6.79
N ASP A 262 2.86 18.06 7.93
CA ASP A 262 3.47 18.42 9.21
C ASP A 262 3.03 17.50 10.35
N VAL A 263 3.93 17.31 11.30
CA VAL A 263 3.67 16.68 12.59
C VAL A 263 4.05 17.72 13.64
N PRO A 264 3.13 18.15 14.52
CA PRO A 264 3.44 19.12 15.58
C PRO A 264 4.64 18.66 16.40
N GLU A 265 5.51 19.61 16.77
CA GLU A 265 6.77 19.29 17.47
C GLU A 265 6.55 18.59 18.82
N ASP A 266 5.47 18.87 19.50
CA ASP A 266 5.09 18.23 20.77
C ASP A 266 4.57 16.80 20.56
N GLU A 267 4.02 16.48 19.38
CA GLU A 267 3.46 15.16 19.08
C GLU A 267 4.46 14.23 18.38
N GLY A 268 5.53 14.77 17.77
CA GLY A 268 6.43 13.91 17.02
C GLY A 268 7.58 14.61 16.31
N MET A 269 8.12 13.91 15.34
CA MET A 269 9.18 14.38 14.43
C MET A 269 8.86 14.00 13.01
N MET A 270 9.45 14.71 12.05
CA MET A 270 9.32 14.30 10.67
C MET A 270 10.59 14.48 9.85
N ILE A 271 10.67 13.70 8.79
CA ILE A 271 11.69 13.82 7.75
C ILE A 271 11.03 14.16 6.41
N LYS A 272 11.52 15.22 5.78
CA LYS A 272 11.05 15.71 4.47
C LYS A 272 12.11 15.42 3.41
N PHE A 273 11.73 14.67 2.39
CA PHE A 273 12.59 14.40 1.23
C PHE A 273 12.18 15.25 0.05
N SER A 274 13.16 15.58 -0.79
CA SER A 274 12.93 16.25 -2.08
C SER A 274 13.72 15.52 -3.16
N PHE A 275 13.03 15.04 -4.18
CA PHE A 275 13.58 14.28 -5.30
C PHE A 275 13.14 14.90 -6.64
N PRO A 276 13.68 16.08 -7.01
CA PRO A 276 13.18 16.84 -8.15
C PRO A 276 13.42 16.15 -9.51
N THR A 277 14.35 15.18 -9.56
CA THR A 277 14.73 14.46 -10.79
C THR A 277 14.16 13.03 -10.85
N VAL A 278 13.33 12.65 -9.89
CA VAL A 278 12.71 11.33 -9.84
C VAL A 278 11.25 11.42 -10.26
N SER A 279 10.88 10.72 -11.32
CA SER A 279 9.49 10.64 -11.76
C SER A 279 8.67 9.64 -10.92
N LEU A 280 7.34 9.67 -11.09
CA LEU A 280 6.42 8.80 -10.35
C LEU A 280 6.67 7.30 -10.59
N LEU A 281 7.21 6.93 -11.75
CA LEU A 281 7.41 5.54 -12.17
C LEU A 281 8.88 5.09 -12.20
N ASP A 282 9.82 5.86 -11.67
CA ASP A 282 11.26 5.56 -11.67
C ASP A 282 11.63 4.48 -10.60
N PHE A 283 10.91 3.39 -10.53
CA PHE A 283 11.14 2.34 -9.53
C PHE A 283 12.49 1.64 -9.63
N GLN A 284 13.15 1.70 -10.77
CA GLN A 284 14.52 1.19 -10.92
C GLN A 284 15.52 1.89 -9.97
N LYS A 285 15.20 3.11 -9.52
CA LYS A 285 15.98 3.85 -8.51
C LYS A 285 15.66 3.44 -7.06
N ALA A 286 14.83 2.42 -6.84
CA ALA A 286 14.33 2.06 -5.50
C ALA A 286 15.46 1.84 -4.49
N ARG A 287 16.55 1.17 -4.88
CA ARG A 287 17.70 0.92 -3.99
C ARG A 287 18.42 2.21 -3.60
N ASP A 288 18.61 3.14 -4.55
CA ASP A 288 19.25 4.42 -4.27
C ASP A 288 18.38 5.30 -3.38
N LEU A 289 17.07 5.33 -3.65
CA LEU A 289 16.11 6.06 -2.84
C LEU A 289 16.02 5.50 -1.42
N MET A 290 16.00 4.19 -1.25
CA MET A 290 16.10 3.54 0.05
C MET A 290 17.37 3.97 0.79
N ASN A 291 18.54 3.93 0.12
CA ASN A 291 19.81 4.32 0.72
C ASN A 291 19.80 5.80 1.16
N ILE A 292 19.18 6.68 0.40
CA ILE A 292 19.00 8.10 0.77
C ILE A 292 18.10 8.21 2.00
N GLY A 293 16.97 7.48 2.00
CA GLY A 293 16.05 7.41 3.15
C GLY A 293 16.78 6.96 4.41
N TYR A 294 17.54 5.88 4.32
CA TYR A 294 18.34 5.35 5.40
C TYR A 294 19.37 6.38 5.94
N LYS A 295 20.24 6.91 5.08
CA LYS A 295 21.27 7.85 5.47
C LYS A 295 20.72 9.12 6.14
N ARG A 296 19.64 9.66 5.62
CA ARG A 296 19.02 10.86 6.20
C ARG A 296 18.35 10.60 7.54
N THR A 297 17.75 9.42 7.71
CA THR A 297 17.17 9.01 9.00
C THR A 297 18.26 8.76 10.04
N MET A 298 19.37 8.13 9.62
CA MET A 298 20.53 7.93 10.49
C MET A 298 21.13 9.25 10.97
N ALA A 299 21.12 10.29 10.13
CA ALA A 299 21.58 11.63 10.55
C ALA A 299 20.69 12.27 11.64
N MET A 300 19.46 11.79 11.83
CA MET A 300 18.53 12.23 12.86
C MET A 300 18.40 11.25 14.03
N ILE A 301 19.12 10.12 14.00
CA ILE A 301 18.84 8.99 14.87
C ILE A 301 18.99 9.30 16.36
N ASP A 302 19.97 10.11 16.73
CA ASP A 302 20.18 10.51 18.13
C ASP A 302 19.05 11.40 18.65
N SER A 303 18.54 12.31 17.81
CA SER A 303 17.37 13.13 18.12
C SER A 303 16.10 12.26 18.26
N ILE A 304 15.93 11.26 17.40
CA ILE A 304 14.82 10.30 17.48
C ILE A 304 14.94 9.49 18.78
N LYS A 305 16.14 8.99 19.09
CA LYS A 305 16.42 8.23 20.30
C LYS A 305 16.16 9.02 21.59
N ALA A 306 16.42 10.31 21.56
CA ALA A 306 16.16 11.20 22.70
C ALA A 306 14.64 11.36 22.97
N ARG A 307 13.83 11.34 21.91
CA ARG A 307 12.38 11.51 22.01
C ARG A 307 11.61 10.20 22.16
N VAL A 308 12.18 9.11 21.68
CA VAL A 308 11.63 7.74 21.83
C VAL A 308 12.60 6.93 22.68
N PRO A 309 12.45 6.92 24.01
CA PRO A 309 13.34 6.18 24.92
C PRO A 309 13.14 4.66 24.86
N ARG A 310 11.94 4.20 24.47
CA ARG A 310 11.66 2.76 24.32
C ARG A 310 12.51 2.16 23.19
N ARG A 311 13.04 0.95 23.44
CA ARG A 311 13.81 0.18 22.46
C ARG A 311 13.21 -1.20 22.28
N VAL A 312 13.31 -1.70 21.05
CA VAL A 312 12.97 -3.08 20.69
C VAL A 312 14.14 -3.64 19.87
N GLU A 313 14.70 -4.71 20.33
CA GLU A 313 15.81 -5.36 19.63
C GLU A 313 15.37 -5.90 18.27
N LEU A 314 16.19 -5.70 17.23
CA LEU A 314 15.91 -6.19 15.88
C LEU A 314 15.69 -7.71 15.84
N SER A 315 16.39 -8.45 16.67
CA SER A 315 16.23 -9.90 16.84
C SER A 315 14.81 -10.26 17.30
N GLU A 316 14.23 -9.48 18.21
CA GLU A 316 12.86 -9.69 18.68
C GLU A 316 11.83 -9.33 17.61
N VAL A 317 12.06 -8.24 16.89
CA VAL A 317 11.21 -7.88 15.73
C VAL A 317 11.23 -9.01 14.70
N ASN A 318 12.40 -9.53 14.35
CA ASN A 318 12.56 -10.62 13.38
C ASN A 318 11.94 -11.93 13.86
N LYS A 319 12.03 -12.25 15.16
CA LYS A 319 11.35 -13.42 15.74
C LYS A 319 9.83 -13.32 15.64
N ARG A 320 9.26 -12.16 15.97
CA ARG A 320 7.83 -11.89 15.82
C ARG A 320 7.40 -11.96 14.35
N ARG A 321 8.20 -11.41 13.45
CA ARG A 321 7.98 -11.42 11.98
C ARG A 321 7.97 -12.86 11.46
N ALA A 322 8.95 -13.69 11.85
CA ALA A 322 9.00 -15.09 11.46
C ALA A 322 7.79 -15.87 11.97
N ALA A 323 7.40 -15.69 13.23
CA ALA A 323 6.19 -16.31 13.79
C ALA A 323 4.92 -15.85 13.07
N TYR A 324 4.82 -14.57 12.69
CA TYR A 324 3.72 -14.08 11.90
C TYR A 324 3.66 -14.75 10.53
N LYS A 325 4.78 -14.81 9.81
CA LYS A 325 4.87 -15.42 8.46
C LYS A 325 4.57 -16.93 8.52
N GLN A 326 5.08 -17.63 9.51
CA GLN A 326 4.82 -19.06 9.70
C GLN A 326 3.32 -19.37 9.91
N GLY A 327 2.57 -18.45 10.48
CA GLY A 327 1.13 -18.60 10.70
C GLY A 327 0.27 -18.11 9.53
N LEU A 328 0.84 -17.77 8.39
CA LEU A 328 0.04 -17.42 7.20
C LEU A 328 -0.67 -18.68 6.66
N PRO A 329 -1.96 -18.59 6.28
CA PRO A 329 -2.64 -19.69 5.65
C PRO A 329 -2.04 -20.00 4.27
N PRO A 330 -2.17 -21.23 3.75
CA PRO A 330 -1.78 -21.54 2.38
C PRO A 330 -2.57 -20.69 1.39
N LEU A 331 -1.94 -20.34 0.26
CA LEU A 331 -2.58 -19.58 -0.81
C LEU A 331 -3.37 -20.51 -1.73
N ILE A 332 -4.53 -20.95 -1.24
CA ILE A 332 -5.41 -21.92 -1.89
C ILE A 332 -6.83 -21.39 -1.83
N PHE A 333 -7.58 -21.52 -2.93
CA PHE A 333 -8.97 -21.08 -3.03
C PHE A 333 -9.89 -22.29 -3.12
N GLN A 334 -10.94 -22.30 -2.30
CA GLN A 334 -11.98 -23.35 -2.32
C GLN A 334 -13.16 -22.95 -3.19
N ASN A 335 -13.50 -21.66 -3.22
CA ASN A 335 -14.65 -21.17 -3.95
C ASN A 335 -14.28 -19.93 -4.78
N ILE A 336 -14.83 -19.86 -5.98
CA ILE A 336 -14.70 -18.72 -6.87
C ILE A 336 -16.10 -18.25 -7.24
N TYR A 337 -16.39 -16.98 -6.99
CA TYR A 337 -17.66 -16.36 -7.32
C TYR A 337 -17.47 -15.36 -8.44
N VAL A 338 -18.19 -15.53 -9.54
CA VAL A 338 -18.16 -14.63 -10.70
C VAL A 338 -19.39 -13.73 -10.66
N THR A 339 -19.15 -12.41 -10.61
CA THR A 339 -20.21 -11.39 -10.57
C THR A 339 -19.91 -10.27 -11.58
N GLY A 340 -20.92 -9.47 -11.91
CA GLY A 340 -20.72 -8.29 -12.78
C GLY A 340 -20.66 -8.60 -14.28
N VAL A 341 -20.97 -9.82 -14.69
CA VAL A 341 -20.96 -10.30 -16.09
C VAL A 341 -22.29 -10.96 -16.44
N ASN A 342 -22.59 -11.11 -17.73
CA ASN A 342 -23.77 -11.82 -18.18
C ASN A 342 -23.62 -13.35 -18.00
N GLU A 343 -24.73 -14.12 -18.10
CA GLU A 343 -24.73 -15.56 -17.85
C GLU A 343 -23.81 -16.36 -18.79
N SER A 344 -23.67 -15.94 -20.04
CA SER A 344 -22.76 -16.62 -21.01
C SER A 344 -21.31 -16.39 -20.64
N GLN A 345 -20.96 -15.16 -20.28
CA GLN A 345 -19.62 -14.81 -19.81
C GLN A 345 -19.30 -15.50 -18.47
N LYS A 346 -20.29 -15.55 -17.55
CA LYS A 346 -20.15 -16.24 -16.28
C LYS A 346 -19.82 -17.71 -16.49
N LYS A 347 -20.61 -18.43 -17.31
CA LYS A 347 -20.37 -19.83 -17.65
C LYS A 347 -18.99 -20.05 -18.28
N TYR A 348 -18.56 -19.14 -19.17
CA TYR A 348 -17.22 -19.22 -19.77
C TYR A 348 -16.15 -19.09 -18.71
N ILE A 349 -16.20 -18.07 -17.86
CA ILE A 349 -15.21 -17.82 -16.79
C ILE A 349 -15.19 -19.01 -15.81
N GLU A 350 -16.36 -19.47 -15.36
CA GLU A 350 -16.48 -20.63 -14.50
C GLU A 350 -15.86 -21.88 -15.14
N SER A 351 -16.06 -22.10 -16.44
CA SER A 351 -15.45 -23.22 -17.16
C SER A 351 -13.92 -23.18 -17.23
N GLN A 352 -13.32 -21.97 -17.21
CA GLN A 352 -11.87 -21.81 -17.18
C GLN A 352 -11.28 -21.98 -15.78
N LEU A 353 -12.06 -21.62 -14.76
CA LEU A 353 -11.67 -21.63 -13.36
C LEU A 353 -12.14 -22.89 -12.61
N HIS A 354 -13.09 -23.66 -13.19
CA HIS A 354 -13.64 -24.87 -12.57
C HIS A 354 -12.74 -26.06 -12.88
N ARG A 355 -12.22 -26.65 -11.84
CA ARG A 355 -11.72 -28.03 -11.85
C ARG A 355 -12.49 -28.81 -10.78
N ASP A 356 -12.41 -30.13 -10.84
CA ASP A 356 -13.15 -31.08 -9.99
C ASP A 356 -13.39 -30.56 -8.57
N ILE A 357 -14.62 -30.79 -8.07
CA ILE A 357 -15.15 -30.35 -6.76
C ILE A 357 -14.23 -30.69 -5.56
N ASN A 358 -13.25 -31.56 -5.74
CA ASN A 358 -12.30 -31.99 -4.72
C ASN A 358 -10.87 -31.42 -4.91
N HIS A 359 -10.63 -30.51 -5.84
CA HIS A 359 -9.32 -29.98 -6.12
C HIS A 359 -9.18 -28.57 -5.56
N GLU A 360 -8.25 -28.40 -4.62
CA GLU A 360 -7.86 -27.09 -4.11
C GLU A 360 -7.16 -26.29 -5.22
N PHE A 361 -7.66 -25.11 -5.52
CA PHE A 361 -7.19 -24.29 -6.62
C PHE A 361 -6.01 -23.41 -6.16
N SER A 362 -4.82 -23.70 -6.67
CA SER A 362 -3.61 -22.95 -6.33
C SER A 362 -3.55 -21.58 -7.02
N MET A 363 -2.76 -20.65 -6.48
CA MET A 363 -2.54 -19.33 -7.12
C MET A 363 -1.95 -19.47 -8.53
N GLU A 364 -1.09 -20.44 -8.77
CA GLU A 364 -0.49 -20.67 -10.08
C GLU A 364 -1.53 -21.10 -11.12
N GLU A 365 -2.44 -22.00 -10.74
CA GLU A 365 -3.55 -22.42 -11.61
C GLU A 365 -4.53 -21.27 -11.83
N PHE A 366 -4.80 -20.47 -10.78
CA PHE A 366 -5.60 -19.27 -10.91
C PHE A 366 -4.97 -18.28 -11.88
N LYS A 367 -3.68 -17.98 -11.74
CA LYS A 367 -2.94 -17.06 -12.60
C LYS A 367 -3.04 -17.47 -14.07
N ARG A 368 -2.83 -18.76 -14.38
CA ARG A 368 -2.99 -19.30 -15.75
C ARG A 368 -4.41 -19.14 -16.29
N ALA A 369 -5.41 -19.37 -15.49
CA ALA A 369 -6.81 -19.21 -15.90
C ALA A 369 -7.22 -17.73 -16.04
N TYR A 370 -6.72 -16.87 -15.17
CA TYR A 370 -7.01 -15.43 -15.15
C TYR A 370 -6.51 -14.72 -16.42
N PHE A 371 -5.36 -15.13 -16.96
CA PHE A 371 -4.79 -14.55 -18.18
C PHE A 371 -5.32 -15.18 -19.48
N LYS A 372 -6.16 -16.21 -19.45
CA LYS A 372 -6.85 -16.80 -20.62
C LYS A 372 -8.03 -15.95 -21.07
#